data_5cc176a84226a2cab214ae566f5dba80
#
_entry.id   5cc176a84226a2cab214ae566f5dba80
#
_cell.length_a   1.000
_cell.length_b   1.000
_cell.length_c   1.000
_cell.angle_alpha   90.00
_cell.angle_beta   90.00
_cell.angle_gamma   90.00
#
_symmetry.space_group_name_H-M   'P 1'
#
loop_
_entity.id
_entity.type
_entity.pdbx_description
1 polymer ?
#
loop_
_entity_poly.entity_id
_entity_poly.type
_entity_poly.pdbx_seq_one_letter_code
_entity_poly.pdbx_strand_id
1 'polypeptide(L)'
;EGVPWDETAPRRKTWPWGAVYLDDQPEPARIFEVSAPEQDWLLFQSAQPETHRIRVLKRTENYKTFLGLRSLATEGEILPAVLPPRKRIEFVGDSITCGFGNGSKERDRAFFSAEEDGPLAYGPRAAELLNMEVSCVCISGITAVKHQSWPVAFAMDELYTYTDRPHQETMRYSGRAVVAEDAALAWAQFARAHPQGVLYCF
;
A
#
# COMPACT_ATOMS: atom_id res chain seq x y z
N GLU A 1 13.89 0.62 5.76
CA GLU A 1 14.20 1.89 5.07
C GLU A 1 12.93 2.70 4.91
N GLY A 2 12.97 3.98 5.29
CA GLY A 2 11.83 4.89 5.20
C GLY A 2 12.24 6.21 4.59
N VAL A 3 11.40 6.72 3.69
CA VAL A 3 11.55 8.04 3.11
C VAL A 3 10.29 8.84 3.42
N PRO A 4 10.43 10.03 4.04
CA PRO A 4 9.29 10.89 4.31
C PRO A 4 8.85 11.62 3.05
N TRP A 5 7.60 12.06 3.06
CA TRP A 5 7.07 12.96 2.05
C TRP A 5 7.72 14.37 2.11
N ASP A 6 7.98 14.84 3.34
CA ASP A 6 8.59 16.14 3.60
C ASP A 6 9.55 16.00 4.79
N GLU A 7 10.85 16.12 4.53
CA GLU A 7 11.89 16.01 5.55
C GLU A 7 11.89 17.17 6.55
N THR A 8 11.31 18.28 6.18
CA THR A 8 11.26 19.50 7.02
C THR A 8 10.08 19.51 7.98
N ALA A 9 9.05 18.70 7.70
CA ALA A 9 7.87 18.62 8.54
C ALA A 9 8.08 17.71 9.77
N PRO A 10 7.29 17.90 10.83
CA PRO A 10 7.31 17.01 11.99
C PRO A 10 7.12 15.54 11.57
N ARG A 11 7.93 14.62 12.12
CA ARG A 11 7.99 13.20 11.74
C ARG A 11 6.63 12.53 11.63
N ARG A 12 5.72 12.75 12.59
CA ARG A 12 4.37 12.16 12.59
C ARG A 12 3.51 12.52 11.39
N LYS A 13 3.87 13.59 10.65
CA LYS A 13 3.09 14.05 9.51
C LYS A 13 3.48 13.38 8.21
N THR A 14 4.71 12.91 8.09
CA THR A 14 5.31 12.65 6.78
C THR A 14 6.04 11.32 6.65
N TRP A 15 6.39 10.69 7.77
CA TRP A 15 7.10 9.41 7.76
C TRP A 15 6.17 8.22 7.50
N PRO A 16 6.67 7.12 6.90
CA PRO A 16 5.88 5.94 6.66
C PRO A 16 5.50 5.20 7.93
N TRP A 17 4.33 4.62 7.91
CA TRP A 17 3.80 3.76 8.96
C TRP A 17 3.56 2.36 8.44
N GLY A 18 3.83 1.37 9.30
CA GLY A 18 3.57 -0.03 9.05
C GLY A 18 2.80 -0.68 10.18
N ALA A 19 2.28 -1.86 9.90
CA ALA A 19 1.60 -2.71 10.87
C ALA A 19 2.07 -4.15 10.73
N VAL A 20 2.21 -4.84 11.86
CA VAL A 20 2.55 -6.26 11.96
C VAL A 20 1.31 -7.00 12.39
N TYR A 21 0.93 -8.02 11.64
CA TYR A 21 -0.14 -8.94 11.97
C TYR A 21 0.46 -10.32 12.19
N LEU A 22 -0.01 -11.00 13.24
CA LEU A 22 0.38 -12.36 13.58
C LEU A 22 -0.75 -13.31 13.20
N ASP A 23 -0.39 -14.36 12.49
CA ASP A 23 -1.32 -15.37 12.02
C ASP A 23 -2.51 -14.78 11.26
N ASP A 24 -3.72 -15.17 11.64
CA ASP A 24 -4.97 -14.70 11.03
C ASP A 24 -5.70 -13.67 11.91
N GLN A 25 -5.00 -13.06 12.87
CA GLN A 25 -5.61 -12.06 13.73
C GLN A 25 -6.02 -10.82 12.90
N PRO A 26 -7.25 -10.32 13.09
CA PRO A 26 -7.77 -9.17 12.33
C PRO A 26 -7.12 -7.85 12.74
N GLU A 27 -6.68 -7.77 14.01
CA GLU A 27 -6.04 -6.58 14.54
C GLU A 27 -4.52 -6.70 14.48
N PRO A 28 -3.80 -5.60 14.23
CA PRO A 28 -2.35 -5.62 14.22
C PRO A 28 -1.80 -5.86 15.64
N ALA A 29 -0.87 -6.79 15.77
CA ALA A 29 -0.11 -6.99 16.99
C ALA A 29 0.78 -5.78 17.32
N ARG A 30 1.17 -5.03 16.28
CA ARG A 30 2.00 -3.83 16.42
C ARG A 30 1.78 -2.86 15.27
N ILE A 31 1.76 -1.57 15.60
CA ILE A 31 1.86 -0.46 14.65
C ILE A 31 3.18 0.25 14.90
N PHE A 32 3.90 0.62 13.86
CA PHE A 32 5.21 1.25 13.97
C PHE A 32 5.40 2.38 12.95
N GLU A 33 6.16 3.39 13.35
CA GLU A 33 6.62 4.49 12.52
C GLU A 33 8.06 4.22 12.11
N VAL A 34 8.37 4.33 10.83
CA VAL A 34 9.75 4.32 10.35
C VAL A 34 10.22 5.75 10.25
N SER A 35 10.89 6.23 11.29
CA SER A 35 11.27 7.63 11.48
C SER A 35 12.75 7.91 11.19
N ALA A 36 13.39 7.01 10.45
CA ALA A 36 14.77 7.12 10.00
C ALA A 36 14.94 6.42 8.63
N PRO A 37 15.97 6.79 7.86
CA PRO A 37 16.28 6.12 6.58
C PRO A 37 16.50 4.62 6.76
N GLU A 38 17.07 4.21 7.88
CA GLU A 38 17.24 2.81 8.26
C GLU A 38 16.86 2.64 9.72
N GLN A 39 16.09 1.61 10.04
CA GLN A 39 15.64 1.35 11.39
C GLN A 39 15.28 -0.13 11.55
N ASP A 40 15.74 -0.72 12.66
CA ASP A 40 15.40 -2.08 13.03
C ASP A 40 14.12 -2.12 13.86
N TRP A 41 13.28 -3.10 13.56
CA TRP A 41 12.04 -3.34 14.27
C TRP A 41 11.93 -4.77 14.73
N LEU A 42 11.70 -4.96 16.02
CA LEU A 42 11.29 -6.25 16.54
C LEU A 42 9.85 -6.52 16.08
N LEU A 43 9.66 -7.49 15.18
CA LEU A 43 8.35 -7.84 14.65
C LEU A 43 7.59 -8.75 15.61
N PHE A 44 8.29 -9.73 16.19
CA PHE A 44 7.72 -10.71 17.11
C PHE A 44 8.80 -11.23 18.07
N GLN A 45 8.41 -11.61 19.28
CA GLN A 45 9.24 -12.28 20.25
C GLN A 45 8.39 -13.23 21.07
N SER A 46 8.87 -14.46 21.27
CA SER A 46 8.32 -15.45 22.20
C SER A 46 9.41 -16.00 23.10
N ALA A 47 9.03 -16.41 24.29
CA ALA A 47 9.91 -17.09 25.24
C ALA A 47 10.03 -18.60 24.94
N GLN A 48 9.18 -19.12 24.10
CA GLN A 48 9.16 -20.54 23.71
C GLN A 48 9.26 -20.66 22.17
N PRO A 49 9.82 -21.75 21.64
CA PRO A 49 9.80 -22.03 20.22
C PRO A 49 8.37 -22.16 19.71
N GLU A 50 8.00 -21.26 18.79
CA GLU A 50 6.67 -21.23 18.20
C GLU A 50 6.79 -20.89 16.70
N THR A 51 5.82 -21.37 15.91
CA THR A 51 5.75 -21.04 14.49
C THR A 51 4.58 -20.08 14.26
N HIS A 52 4.90 -18.92 13.70
CA HIS A 52 3.92 -17.89 13.39
C HIS A 52 4.02 -17.44 11.94
N ARG A 53 2.88 -17.05 11.39
CA ARG A 53 2.83 -16.31 10.13
C ARG A 53 2.82 -14.82 10.44
N ILE A 54 3.86 -14.12 9.97
CA ILE A 54 3.98 -12.68 10.16
C ILE A 54 3.64 -11.99 8.85
N ARG A 55 2.68 -11.05 8.88
CA ARG A 55 2.39 -10.13 7.79
C ARG A 55 2.85 -8.73 8.20
N VAL A 56 3.65 -8.12 7.36
CA VAL A 56 4.04 -6.71 7.52
C VAL A 56 3.36 -5.93 6.41
N LEU A 57 2.48 -5.02 6.77
CA LEU A 57 1.74 -4.19 5.83
C LEU A 57 2.13 -2.73 5.98
N LYS A 58 2.33 -2.05 4.86
CA LYS A 58 2.47 -0.60 4.83
C LYS A 58 1.08 0.02 5.01
N ARG A 59 0.96 1.00 5.92
CA ARG A 59 -0.30 1.71 6.18
C ARG A 59 -0.47 2.93 5.30
N THR A 60 0.62 3.65 5.06
CA THR A 60 0.64 4.90 4.32
C THR A 60 0.79 4.68 2.81
N GLU A 61 0.20 5.55 2.00
CA GLU A 61 0.31 5.47 0.53
C GLU A 61 1.74 5.75 0.03
N ASN A 62 2.08 5.21 -1.14
CA ASN A 62 3.41 5.37 -1.73
C ASN A 62 3.70 6.79 -2.22
N TYR A 63 2.69 7.55 -2.60
CA TYR A 63 2.87 8.93 -3.05
C TYR A 63 3.39 9.86 -1.93
N LYS A 64 2.97 9.58 -0.70
CA LYS A 64 3.34 10.38 0.47
C LYS A 64 4.62 9.88 1.14
N THR A 65 4.86 8.58 1.11
CA THR A 65 5.94 7.97 1.88
C THR A 65 6.44 6.71 1.21
N PHE A 66 7.71 6.39 1.37
CA PHE A 66 8.28 5.13 0.93
C PHE A 66 8.64 4.24 2.13
N LEU A 67 8.40 2.96 2.02
CA LEU A 67 8.80 1.94 2.99
C LEU A 67 9.37 0.73 2.26
N GLY A 68 10.62 0.38 2.53
CA GLY A 68 11.30 -0.79 2.01
C GLY A 68 11.75 -1.73 3.12
N LEU A 69 11.69 -3.02 2.87
CA LEU A 69 12.30 -4.06 3.72
C LEU A 69 13.68 -4.41 3.18
N ARG A 70 14.72 -4.22 4.00
CA ARG A 70 16.10 -4.55 3.62
C ARG A 70 16.48 -5.97 3.98
N SER A 71 16.15 -6.40 5.19
CA SER A 71 16.50 -7.72 5.69
C SER A 71 15.51 -8.20 6.75
N LEU A 72 15.47 -9.50 6.95
CA LEU A 72 14.82 -10.16 8.07
C LEU A 72 15.86 -11.01 8.79
N ALA A 73 15.84 -10.96 10.11
CA ALA A 73 16.67 -11.81 10.96
C ALA A 73 15.82 -12.51 12.01
N THR A 74 16.17 -13.74 12.35
CA THR A 74 15.52 -14.52 13.39
C THR A 74 16.54 -15.47 14.02
N GLU A 75 16.36 -15.82 15.28
CA GLU A 75 17.09 -16.91 15.92
C GLU A 75 16.57 -18.30 15.49
N GLY A 76 15.36 -18.35 14.93
CA GLY A 76 14.75 -19.55 14.37
C GLY A 76 14.92 -19.66 12.86
N GLU A 77 14.02 -20.38 12.21
CA GLU A 77 14.00 -20.61 10.78
C GLU A 77 12.94 -19.74 10.09
N ILE A 78 13.29 -19.12 8.96
CA ILE A 78 12.33 -18.43 8.10
C ILE A 78 11.79 -19.43 7.09
N LEU A 79 10.53 -19.81 7.27
CA LEU A 79 9.83 -20.73 6.38
C LEU A 79 9.14 -19.97 5.24
N PRO A 80 9.03 -20.58 4.04
CA PRO A 80 8.22 -20.01 2.97
C PRO A 80 6.77 -19.82 3.41
N ALA A 81 6.19 -18.65 3.15
CA ALA A 81 4.79 -18.40 3.38
C ALA A 81 3.94 -19.14 2.34
N VAL A 82 3.25 -20.20 2.75
CA VAL A 82 2.30 -20.91 1.90
C VAL A 82 0.92 -20.32 2.13
N LEU A 83 0.42 -19.62 1.11
CA LEU A 83 -0.94 -19.07 1.13
C LEU A 83 -1.82 -19.92 0.19
N PRO A 84 -3.05 -20.28 0.61
CA PRO A 84 -3.97 -20.95 -0.29
C PRO A 84 -4.30 -20.01 -1.46
N PRO A 85 -4.47 -20.54 -2.67
CA PRO A 85 -4.86 -19.72 -3.80
C PRO A 85 -6.23 -19.08 -3.54
N ARG A 86 -6.31 -17.76 -3.71
CA ARG A 86 -7.54 -16.98 -3.57
C ARG A 86 -7.84 -16.25 -4.86
N LYS A 87 -9.10 -15.94 -5.08
CA LYS A 87 -9.48 -14.98 -6.11
C LYS A 87 -8.89 -13.62 -5.75
N ARG A 88 -8.60 -12.83 -6.76
CA ARG A 88 -8.07 -11.47 -6.59
C ARG A 88 -9.12 -10.44 -6.90
N ILE A 89 -9.08 -9.35 -6.17
CA ILE A 89 -9.84 -8.14 -6.44
C ILE A 89 -8.87 -6.96 -6.43
N GLU A 90 -9.04 -6.05 -7.38
CA GLU A 90 -8.26 -4.82 -7.43
C GLU A 90 -9.18 -3.62 -7.25
N PHE A 91 -8.74 -2.70 -6.41
CA PHE A 91 -9.39 -1.43 -6.18
C PHE A 91 -8.52 -0.33 -6.78
N VAL A 92 -9.12 0.47 -7.62
CA VAL A 92 -8.44 1.59 -8.29
C VAL A 92 -9.15 2.87 -7.86
N GLY A 93 -8.42 3.82 -7.30
CA GLY A 93 -9.06 5.01 -6.77
C GLY A 93 -8.11 6.06 -6.20
N ASP A 94 -8.67 6.93 -5.41
CA ASP A 94 -8.02 8.10 -4.83
C ASP A 94 -7.68 7.93 -3.33
N SER A 95 -7.72 9.04 -2.59
CA SER A 95 -7.45 9.10 -1.16
C SER A 95 -8.34 8.19 -0.30
N ILE A 96 -9.60 7.98 -0.70
CA ILE A 96 -10.52 7.10 0.04
C ILE A 96 -10.04 5.66 -0.07
N THR A 97 -9.56 5.27 -1.24
CA THR A 97 -8.98 3.94 -1.48
C THR A 97 -7.65 3.75 -0.76
N CYS A 98 -6.85 4.82 -0.61
CA CYS A 98 -5.61 4.80 0.16
C CYS A 98 -5.84 4.66 1.67
N GLY A 99 -7.03 4.99 2.18
CA GLY A 99 -7.30 5.07 3.62
C GLY A 99 -6.83 6.38 4.24
N PHE A 100 -6.75 7.45 3.43
CA PHE A 100 -6.32 8.78 3.87
C PHE A 100 -7.19 9.31 5.02
N GLY A 101 -6.58 9.53 6.18
CA GLY A 101 -7.25 10.11 7.34
C GLY A 101 -8.30 9.21 8.00
N ASN A 102 -8.44 7.94 7.63
CA ASN A 102 -9.43 7.04 8.20
C ASN A 102 -9.18 6.71 9.68
N GLY A 103 -7.96 6.93 10.18
CA GLY A 103 -7.60 6.84 11.60
C GLY A 103 -7.78 8.14 12.39
N SER A 104 -8.16 9.24 11.73
CA SER A 104 -8.36 10.54 12.40
C SER A 104 -9.61 10.55 13.26
N LYS A 105 -9.46 11.09 14.48
CA LYS A 105 -10.56 11.31 15.42
C LYS A 105 -11.06 12.76 15.42
N GLU A 106 -10.35 13.63 14.71
CA GLU A 106 -10.64 15.06 14.69
C GLU A 106 -10.99 15.50 13.27
N ARG A 107 -12.09 16.23 13.16
CA ARG A 107 -12.51 16.89 11.94
C ARG A 107 -11.71 18.19 11.74
N ASP A 108 -11.48 18.57 10.50
CA ASP A 108 -10.87 19.87 10.12
C ASP A 108 -9.42 20.08 10.62
N ARG A 109 -8.73 18.99 10.92
CA ARG A 109 -7.30 19.00 11.26
C ARG A 109 -6.41 18.75 10.03
N ALA A 110 -5.17 19.27 10.09
CA ALA A 110 -4.16 18.94 9.09
C ALA A 110 -3.87 17.43 9.06
N PHE A 111 -3.61 16.90 7.87
CA PHE A 111 -3.25 15.50 7.67
C PHE A 111 -1.98 15.09 8.44
N PHE A 112 -2.00 13.89 9.00
CA PHE A 112 -0.86 13.21 9.58
C PHE A 112 -0.75 11.82 8.97
N SER A 113 0.43 11.41 8.53
CA SER A 113 0.64 10.06 7.99
C SER A 113 0.31 8.96 9.00
N ALA A 114 0.43 9.25 10.30
CA ALA A 114 0.01 8.36 11.38
C ALA A 114 -1.49 7.98 11.36
N GLU A 115 -2.30 8.79 10.71
CA GLU A 115 -3.77 8.63 10.64
C GLU A 115 -4.24 8.00 9.34
N GLU A 116 -3.32 7.69 8.45
CA GLU A 116 -3.59 6.93 7.25
C GLU A 116 -3.48 5.44 7.53
N ASP A 117 -4.46 4.68 7.09
CA ASP A 117 -4.48 3.23 7.28
C ASP A 117 -5.04 2.51 6.04
N GLY A 118 -4.17 2.25 5.08
CA GLY A 118 -4.53 1.51 3.87
C GLY A 118 -5.15 0.14 4.16
N PRO A 119 -4.60 -0.71 5.02
CA PRO A 119 -5.21 -1.96 5.44
C PRO A 119 -6.65 -1.86 5.96
N LEU A 120 -7.02 -0.76 6.59
CA LEU A 120 -8.37 -0.51 7.08
C LEU A 120 -9.26 0.27 6.10
N ALA A 121 -8.77 0.61 4.92
CA ALA A 121 -9.60 1.19 3.87
C ALA A 121 -10.67 0.21 3.40
N TYR A 122 -11.73 0.72 2.77
CA TYR A 122 -12.87 -0.09 2.35
C TYR A 122 -12.48 -1.26 1.43
N GLY A 123 -11.50 -1.06 0.54
CA GLY A 123 -11.06 -2.09 -0.41
C GLY A 123 -10.47 -3.33 0.28
N PRO A 124 -9.40 -3.21 1.08
CA PRO A 124 -8.86 -4.31 1.85
C PRO A 124 -9.88 -4.97 2.78
N ARG A 125 -10.74 -4.20 3.45
CA ARG A 125 -11.80 -4.76 4.31
C ARG A 125 -12.84 -5.56 3.52
N ALA A 126 -13.24 -5.08 2.36
CA ALA A 126 -14.15 -5.82 1.48
C ALA A 126 -13.52 -7.12 0.96
N ALA A 127 -12.24 -7.07 0.55
CA ALA A 127 -11.51 -8.25 0.11
C ALA A 127 -11.38 -9.31 1.22
N GLU A 128 -11.11 -8.88 2.45
CA GLU A 128 -11.07 -9.75 3.63
C GLU A 128 -12.42 -10.45 3.86
N LEU A 129 -13.51 -9.70 3.86
CA LEU A 129 -14.86 -10.24 4.02
C LEU A 129 -15.25 -11.24 2.91
N LEU A 130 -14.73 -11.03 1.71
CA LEU A 130 -14.94 -11.90 0.56
C LEU A 130 -13.92 -13.05 0.46
N ASN A 131 -12.99 -13.14 1.38
CA ASN A 131 -11.85 -14.08 1.35
C ASN A 131 -11.07 -14.01 0.03
N MET A 132 -10.74 -12.80 -0.42
CA MET A 132 -10.01 -12.52 -1.65
C MET A 132 -8.65 -11.91 -1.36
N GLU A 133 -7.71 -12.08 -2.29
CA GLU A 133 -6.48 -11.27 -2.32
C GLU A 133 -6.83 -9.87 -2.82
N VAL A 134 -6.20 -8.86 -2.23
CA VAL A 134 -6.42 -7.46 -2.58
C VAL A 134 -5.21 -6.86 -3.27
N SER A 135 -5.48 -6.05 -4.28
CA SER A 135 -4.55 -5.08 -4.86
C SER A 135 -5.20 -3.71 -4.82
N CYS A 136 -4.45 -2.69 -4.41
CA CYS A 136 -4.92 -1.31 -4.45
C CYS A 136 -3.97 -0.48 -5.30
N VAL A 137 -4.52 0.18 -6.32
CA VAL A 137 -3.82 1.17 -7.14
C VAL A 137 -4.46 2.51 -6.87
N CYS A 138 -3.86 3.29 -5.99
CA CYS A 138 -4.47 4.52 -5.50
C CYS A 138 -3.42 5.55 -5.09
N ILE A 139 -3.79 6.81 -5.24
CA ILE A 139 -3.01 7.97 -4.77
C ILE A 139 -3.99 9.06 -4.33
N SER A 140 -3.71 9.67 -3.19
CA SER A 140 -4.48 10.82 -2.71
C SER A 140 -4.41 12.00 -3.68
N GLY A 141 -5.55 12.50 -4.10
CA GLY A 141 -5.67 13.61 -5.04
C GLY A 141 -5.53 13.23 -6.52
N ILE A 142 -5.45 11.95 -6.87
CA ILE A 142 -5.42 11.53 -8.27
C ILE A 142 -6.81 11.63 -8.91
N THR A 143 -6.82 11.90 -10.22
CA THR A 143 -8.03 11.90 -11.05
C THR A 143 -7.98 10.76 -12.05
N ALA A 144 -9.13 10.36 -12.59
CA ALA A 144 -9.21 9.32 -13.61
C ALA A 144 -8.46 9.72 -14.88
N VAL A 145 -8.60 11.00 -15.27
CA VAL A 145 -7.94 11.61 -16.42
C VAL A 145 -7.24 12.89 -16.01
N LYS A 146 -6.22 13.30 -16.73
CA LYS A 146 -5.42 14.48 -16.42
C LYS A 146 -6.29 15.75 -16.36
N HIS A 147 -6.16 16.51 -15.27
CA HIS A 147 -6.83 17.78 -15.08
C HIS A 147 -5.82 18.88 -14.73
N GLN A 148 -5.90 20.02 -15.41
CA GLN A 148 -4.89 21.08 -15.37
C GLN A 148 -4.69 21.74 -13.97
N SER A 149 -5.71 21.72 -13.13
CA SER A 149 -5.70 22.38 -11.80
C SER A 149 -5.48 21.44 -10.64
N TRP A 150 -5.13 20.17 -10.88
CA TRP A 150 -5.02 19.19 -9.82
C TRP A 150 -3.60 19.04 -9.28
N PRO A 151 -3.39 18.78 -7.98
CA PRO A 151 -2.06 18.76 -7.37
C PRO A 151 -1.17 17.61 -7.83
N VAL A 152 -1.72 16.55 -8.37
CA VAL A 152 -0.96 15.40 -8.89
C VAL A 152 -0.66 15.60 -10.37
N ALA A 153 0.61 15.51 -10.74
CA ALA A 153 1.08 15.82 -12.09
C ALA A 153 0.64 14.80 -13.18
N PHE A 154 0.15 13.65 -12.78
CA PHE A 154 -0.30 12.56 -13.64
C PHE A 154 -1.68 12.07 -13.19
N ALA A 155 -2.36 11.31 -14.05
CA ALA A 155 -3.66 10.76 -13.77
C ALA A 155 -3.61 9.24 -13.64
N MET A 156 -4.73 8.61 -13.31
CA MET A 156 -4.79 7.17 -13.05
C MET A 156 -4.48 6.34 -14.30
N ASP A 157 -4.86 6.80 -15.48
CA ASP A 157 -4.55 6.15 -16.76
C ASP A 157 -3.03 5.99 -16.97
N GLU A 158 -2.24 6.99 -16.55
CA GLU A 158 -0.78 6.92 -16.56
C GLU A 158 -0.25 6.09 -15.38
N LEU A 159 -0.70 6.39 -14.14
CA LEU A 159 -0.25 5.70 -12.92
C LEU A 159 -0.39 4.19 -13.04
N TYR A 160 -1.49 3.73 -13.57
CA TYR A 160 -1.84 2.33 -13.63
C TYR A 160 -0.83 1.46 -14.39
N THR A 161 -0.05 2.05 -15.28
CA THR A 161 0.98 1.37 -16.07
C THR A 161 2.30 1.17 -15.33
N TYR A 162 2.46 1.77 -14.15
CA TYR A 162 3.69 1.73 -13.37
C TYR A 162 3.53 0.95 -12.07
N THR A 163 4.63 0.40 -11.58
CA THR A 163 4.68 -0.19 -10.23
C THR A 163 4.79 0.88 -9.16
N ASP A 164 5.61 1.89 -9.42
CA ASP A 164 5.91 2.98 -8.47
C ASP A 164 6.20 4.29 -9.24
N ARG A 165 5.18 4.86 -9.83
CA ARG A 165 5.28 6.09 -10.63
C ARG A 165 5.79 7.30 -9.83
N PRO A 166 5.36 7.50 -8.56
CA PRO A 166 5.77 8.67 -7.80
C PRO A 166 7.28 8.77 -7.51
N HIS A 167 7.93 7.63 -7.30
CA HIS A 167 9.33 7.61 -6.87
C HIS A 167 10.29 7.18 -7.97
N GLN A 168 9.81 6.50 -8.99
CA GLN A 168 10.65 5.92 -10.04
C GLN A 168 10.00 6.11 -11.41
N GLU A 169 10.15 7.29 -11.95
CA GLU A 169 9.55 7.65 -13.24
C GLU A 169 9.92 6.72 -14.40
N THR A 170 11.07 6.03 -14.27
CA THR A 170 11.58 5.11 -15.29
C THR A 170 11.33 3.64 -14.97
N MET A 171 10.92 3.30 -13.75
CA MET A 171 10.63 1.90 -13.40
C MET A 171 9.27 1.48 -13.94
N ARG A 172 9.35 0.81 -15.06
CA ARG A 172 8.22 0.08 -15.62
C ARG A 172 8.31 -1.36 -15.12
N TYR A 173 7.25 -1.83 -14.52
CA TYR A 173 7.20 -3.20 -14.05
C TYR A 173 7.26 -4.16 -15.24
N SER A 174 8.37 -4.89 -15.40
CA SER A 174 8.63 -5.72 -16.58
C SER A 174 7.62 -6.86 -16.78
N GLY A 175 6.95 -7.31 -15.73
CA GLY A 175 5.89 -8.31 -15.80
C GLY A 175 4.50 -7.78 -16.10
N ARG A 176 4.32 -6.45 -16.00
CA ARG A 176 3.09 -5.73 -16.32
C ARG A 176 3.34 -4.57 -17.27
N ALA A 177 4.54 -4.51 -17.82
CA ALA A 177 4.97 -3.40 -18.67
C ALA A 177 4.14 -3.39 -19.95
N VAL A 178 2.99 -2.88 -19.78
CA VAL A 178 2.32 -2.25 -20.85
C VAL A 178 2.80 -0.82 -20.85
N VAL A 179 3.82 -0.55 -21.63
CA VAL A 179 3.96 0.77 -22.20
C VAL A 179 2.82 0.84 -23.21
N ALA A 180 1.63 1.06 -22.72
CA ALA A 180 0.57 1.36 -23.62
C ALA A 180 0.84 2.78 -24.09
N GLU A 181 1.22 2.90 -25.35
CA GLU A 181 0.99 4.13 -26.09
C GLU A 181 -0.51 4.47 -26.08
N ASP A 182 -1.32 3.50 -25.68
CA ASP A 182 -2.78 3.57 -25.59
C ASP A 182 -3.27 3.01 -24.22
N ALA A 183 -3.79 3.86 -23.37
CA ALA A 183 -4.36 3.49 -22.07
C ALA A 183 -5.50 2.46 -22.19
N ALA A 184 -6.27 2.51 -23.28
CA ALA A 184 -7.35 1.55 -23.55
C ALA A 184 -6.79 0.13 -23.80
N LEU A 185 -5.63 0.02 -24.44
CA LEU A 185 -4.96 -1.25 -24.63
C LEU A 185 -4.42 -1.81 -23.31
N ALA A 186 -3.86 -0.94 -22.45
CA ALA A 186 -3.42 -1.30 -21.11
C ALA A 186 -4.57 -1.88 -20.29
N TRP A 187 -5.71 -1.21 -20.30
CA TRP A 187 -6.92 -1.66 -19.63
C TRP A 187 -7.43 -3.00 -20.16
N ALA A 188 -7.47 -3.17 -21.46
CA ALA A 188 -7.91 -4.42 -22.08
C ALA A 188 -6.98 -5.59 -21.75
N GLN A 189 -5.70 -5.35 -21.65
CA GLN A 189 -4.71 -6.35 -21.25
C GLN A 189 -4.82 -6.67 -19.76
N PHE A 190 -5.00 -5.65 -18.93
CA PHE A 190 -5.20 -5.84 -17.50
C PHE A 190 -6.48 -6.62 -17.21
N ALA A 191 -7.60 -6.25 -17.80
CA ALA A 191 -8.88 -6.94 -17.64
C ALA A 191 -8.79 -8.42 -18.05
N ARG A 192 -8.00 -8.74 -19.08
CA ARG A 192 -7.69 -10.12 -19.46
C ARG A 192 -6.82 -10.87 -18.46
N ALA A 193 -5.85 -10.17 -17.85
CA ALA A 193 -4.97 -10.75 -16.84
C ALA A 193 -5.68 -10.93 -15.48
N HIS A 194 -6.78 -10.18 -15.24
CA HIS A 194 -7.54 -10.18 -13.99
C HIS A 194 -9.03 -10.45 -14.23
N PRO A 195 -9.39 -11.63 -14.77
CA PRO A 195 -10.78 -11.94 -15.15
C PRO A 195 -11.75 -12.01 -13.95
N GLN A 196 -11.25 -11.83 -12.72
CA GLN A 196 -11.99 -12.00 -11.48
C GLN A 196 -12.64 -10.70 -10.97
N GLY A 197 -12.43 -9.61 -11.65
CA GLY A 197 -13.10 -8.34 -11.39
C GLY A 197 -12.16 -7.21 -11.01
N VAL A 198 -12.56 -6.02 -11.38
CA VAL A 198 -11.92 -4.75 -11.02
C VAL A 198 -13.02 -3.79 -10.58
N LEU A 199 -12.85 -3.18 -9.42
CA LEU A 199 -13.75 -2.17 -8.89
C LEU A 199 -13.07 -0.80 -8.92
N TYR A 200 -13.71 0.16 -9.55
CA TYR A 200 -13.23 1.54 -9.64
C TYR A 200 -13.98 2.43 -8.66
N CYS A 201 -13.23 3.28 -7.96
CA CYS A 201 -13.76 4.30 -7.07
C CYS A 201 -13.02 5.62 -7.34
N PHE A 202 -13.72 6.57 -7.91
CA PHE A 202 -13.24 7.94 -8.17
C PHE A 202 -14.17 8.95 -7.51
#